data_cb1f65ee03901c081ab81c7599e9b4a4
#
_entry.id   cb1f65ee03901c081ab81c7599e9b4a4
#
_cell.length_a   1.000
_cell.length_b   1.000
_cell.length_c   1.000
_cell.angle_alpha   90.00
_cell.angle_beta   90.00
_cell.angle_gamma   90.00
#
_symmetry.space_group_name_H-M   'P 1'
#
loop_
_entity.id
_entity.type
_entity.pdbx_description
1 polymer ?
#
loop_
_entity_poly.entity_id
_entity_poly.type
_entity_poly.pdbx_seq_one_letter_code
_entity_poly.pdbx_strand_id
1 'polypeptide(L)'
;MKKKEVALAIFLLTGLTLQAQERVTQYKVRDAIEVRTPIMNDSINPKGEKHSTKMLLKTPVVLDLPDAPLQSLTVDTAGYLTLDKADKNSKIYVLKTQIRAERFLKGKLKVTSPVRWEVFIDEVSKQTKDAAEDSISSASSRDIALTLEPERDYEITIKLLSTAEDKAAPTLKCEFIKDNKFKDIACTLDPNAKKRFSLDNTVYGNRVISVAISPSGKYLLTRYWNNHAAKRSRTYCQLTELKTGKVLLDNARDGMRWMPKSDKLYYTVTALSGNDVITLDPATLNEETLLKGIPEQSFTWSPNEDFLIYYPREEGEKEQGALRRIVSPADRIPNTRGRSFLAKYNIANGVSERLTYGNHSTYLQDISPDGKFMIYSTSKENITQRPFSLSSLYLVDLETLKVDTLFHDERFLGGASYSPDGKQLLLTASPEAFGGIGKNCGNHPIANDFDTQAFIMDLATRKIQPITKDFNPTVSPLQWNRGDGCIYFNTDDGDCKNIYRYSPKNNSFEKLNLETDVTSAFTLSEYCLLYTSPSP
;
A
#
# COMPACT_ATOMS: atom_id res chain seq x y z
N MET A 1 20.85 72.75 -56.61
CA MET A 1 19.65 72.03 -56.18
C MET A 1 20.09 70.84 -55.34
N LYS A 2 19.59 70.74 -54.14
CA LYS A 2 20.19 70.03 -53.02
C LYS A 2 20.10 68.51 -53.13
N LYS A 3 21.21 67.80 -52.99
CA LYS A 3 21.34 66.39 -52.75
C LYS A 3 20.96 66.12 -51.29
N LYS A 4 19.95 65.27 -51.01
CA LYS A 4 19.68 64.72 -49.73
C LYS A 4 20.49 63.45 -49.60
N GLU A 5 21.45 63.43 -48.70
CA GLU A 5 22.15 62.23 -48.23
C GLU A 5 21.21 61.44 -47.33
N VAL A 6 20.94 60.23 -47.79
CA VAL A 6 20.26 59.23 -46.93
C VAL A 6 21.37 58.47 -46.19
N ALA A 7 21.56 58.80 -44.91
CA ALA A 7 22.41 58.03 -44.02
C ALA A 7 21.74 56.69 -43.73
N LEU A 8 22.27 55.60 -44.32
CA LEU A 8 21.92 54.24 -44.04
C LEU A 8 22.57 53.81 -42.71
N ALA A 9 21.84 53.91 -41.64
CA ALA A 9 22.27 53.38 -40.34
C ALA A 9 22.22 51.84 -40.42
N ILE A 10 23.37 51.23 -40.62
CA ILE A 10 23.58 49.80 -40.49
C ILE A 10 23.58 49.51 -38.98
N PHE A 11 22.41 49.11 -38.46
CA PHE A 11 22.32 48.42 -37.18
C PHE A 11 22.97 47.07 -37.35
N LEU A 12 24.21 46.94 -36.88
CA LEU A 12 24.80 45.64 -36.56
C LEU A 12 23.97 44.99 -35.47
N LEU A 13 22.95 44.23 -35.84
CA LEU A 13 22.35 43.25 -34.97
C LEU A 13 23.41 42.16 -34.72
N THR A 14 24.23 42.36 -33.69
CA THR A 14 24.90 41.26 -33.04
C THR A 14 23.79 40.34 -32.55
N GLY A 15 23.56 39.25 -33.25
CA GLY A 15 22.62 38.22 -32.82
C GLY A 15 23.09 37.59 -31.52
N LEU A 16 22.78 38.26 -30.41
CA LEU A 16 22.63 37.60 -29.15
C LEU A 16 21.49 36.61 -29.34
N THR A 17 21.82 35.33 -29.54
CA THR A 17 20.90 34.23 -29.41
C THR A 17 20.36 34.32 -27.98
N LEU A 18 19.23 34.99 -27.78
CA LEU A 18 18.44 34.91 -26.58
C LEU A 18 18.02 33.44 -26.47
N GLN A 19 18.82 32.63 -25.75
CA GLN A 19 18.39 31.33 -25.31
C GLN A 19 17.14 31.59 -24.46
N ALA A 20 16.05 30.90 -24.78
CA ALA A 20 14.82 30.98 -23.99
C ALA A 20 15.12 30.45 -22.59
N GLN A 21 15.23 31.36 -21.64
CA GLN A 21 15.67 31.14 -20.28
C GLN A 21 14.50 31.45 -19.35
N GLU A 22 14.09 30.45 -18.56
CA GLU A 22 13.09 30.60 -17.53
C GLU A 22 13.78 30.73 -16.17
N ARG A 23 13.42 31.75 -15.40
CA ARG A 23 13.99 32.02 -14.06
C ARG A 23 13.03 31.56 -12.99
N VAL A 24 13.60 31.01 -11.91
CA VAL A 24 12.83 30.82 -10.67
C VAL A 24 12.63 32.19 -10.03
N THR A 25 11.38 32.58 -9.84
CA THR A 25 11.00 33.87 -9.24
C THR A 25 10.62 33.75 -7.76
N GLN A 26 10.28 32.57 -7.30
CA GLN A 26 9.83 32.30 -5.95
C GLN A 26 10.24 30.89 -5.49
N TYR A 27 10.50 30.75 -4.19
CA TYR A 27 10.79 29.48 -3.52
C TYR A 27 9.90 29.33 -2.29
N LYS A 28 9.53 28.08 -1.98
CA LYS A 28 9.10 27.68 -0.63
C LYS A 28 10.35 27.35 0.17
N VAL A 29 10.57 28.06 1.26
CA VAL A 29 11.77 27.94 2.08
C VAL A 29 11.37 27.48 3.48
N ARG A 30 12.02 26.44 3.97
CA ARG A 30 11.89 25.98 5.34
C ARG A 30 12.78 26.85 6.24
N ASP A 31 12.35 27.05 7.49
CA ASP A 31 13.17 27.71 8.51
C ASP A 31 14.56 27.09 8.60
N ALA A 32 15.55 27.91 8.86
CA ALA A 32 16.95 27.51 8.93
C ALA A 32 17.16 26.40 9.96
N ILE A 33 17.82 25.32 9.55
CA ILE A 33 18.14 24.18 10.42
C ILE A 33 19.58 24.38 10.91
N GLU A 34 19.74 24.59 12.20
CA GLU A 34 21.07 24.65 12.79
C GLU A 34 21.72 23.26 12.83
N VAL A 35 22.98 23.21 12.38
CA VAL A 35 23.79 21.99 12.42
C VAL A 35 25.12 22.27 13.09
N ARG A 36 25.59 21.34 13.90
CA ARG A 36 26.81 21.48 14.67
C ARG A 36 27.90 20.56 14.13
N THR A 37 29.13 20.99 14.28
CA THR A 37 30.28 20.11 14.10
C THR A 37 30.20 18.96 15.11
N PRO A 38 30.40 17.70 14.70
CA PRO A 38 30.38 16.57 15.63
C PRO A 38 31.53 16.66 16.65
N ILE A 39 31.35 16.00 17.79
CA ILE A 39 32.42 15.82 18.77
C ILE A 39 33.50 14.96 18.10
N MET A 40 34.75 15.44 18.13
CA MET A 40 35.89 14.76 17.57
C MET A 40 36.51 13.84 18.59
N ASN A 41 36.25 12.53 18.50
CA ASN A 41 36.93 11.51 19.31
C ASN A 41 38.36 11.22 18.78
N ASP A 42 38.57 11.48 17.49
CA ASP A 42 39.85 11.39 16.80
C ASP A 42 39.95 12.46 15.71
N SER A 43 41.17 12.76 15.27
CA SER A 43 41.42 13.78 14.22
C SER A 43 41.07 13.33 12.81
N ILE A 44 41.00 12.00 12.58
CA ILE A 44 40.68 11.38 11.29
C ILE A 44 39.64 10.29 11.43
N ASN A 45 38.89 10.04 10.37
CA ASN A 45 37.93 8.95 10.28
C ASN A 45 38.64 7.61 9.86
N PRO A 46 37.92 6.47 9.82
CA PRO A 46 38.51 5.19 9.38
C PRO A 46 39.09 5.17 7.96
N LYS A 47 38.75 6.17 7.13
CA LYS A 47 39.31 6.38 5.79
C LYS A 47 40.54 7.28 5.77
N GLY A 48 40.99 7.76 6.93
CA GLY A 48 42.11 8.71 7.03
C GLY A 48 41.77 10.16 6.71
N GLU A 49 40.47 10.50 6.59
CA GLU A 49 40.00 11.84 6.23
C GLU A 49 39.77 12.69 7.48
N LYS A 50 40.26 13.92 7.45
CA LYS A 50 39.94 14.93 8.49
C LYS A 50 38.52 15.44 8.31
N HIS A 51 37.81 15.68 9.40
CA HIS A 51 36.53 16.37 9.34
C HIS A 51 36.70 17.77 8.72
N SER A 52 35.76 18.15 7.87
CA SER A 52 35.69 19.50 7.31
C SER A 52 34.23 19.96 7.28
N THR A 53 34.01 21.27 7.36
CA THR A 53 32.69 21.89 7.37
C THR A 53 31.82 21.51 6.17
N LYS A 54 32.43 21.21 5.02
CA LYS A 54 31.71 20.70 3.82
C LYS A 54 30.94 19.40 4.09
N MET A 55 31.41 18.57 5.06
CA MET A 55 30.73 17.31 5.42
C MET A 55 29.36 17.57 6.06
N LEU A 56 29.12 18.73 6.65
CA LEU A 56 27.82 19.13 7.18
C LEU A 56 26.74 19.23 6.11
N LEU A 57 27.13 19.48 4.85
CA LEU A 57 26.18 19.42 3.73
C LEU A 57 25.53 18.02 3.59
N LYS A 58 26.21 16.97 3.99
CA LYS A 58 25.70 15.59 3.94
C LYS A 58 24.84 15.23 5.16
N THR A 59 24.66 16.13 6.11
CA THR A 59 23.73 15.91 7.23
C THR A 59 22.36 15.50 6.69
N PRO A 60 21.80 14.34 7.07
CA PRO A 60 20.48 13.92 6.61
C PRO A 60 19.41 14.92 7.02
N VAL A 61 18.59 15.33 6.07
CA VAL A 61 17.43 16.19 6.29
C VAL A 61 16.24 15.55 5.62
N VAL A 62 15.11 15.47 6.33
CA VAL A 62 13.83 15.08 5.71
C VAL A 62 13.40 16.21 4.80
N LEU A 63 13.48 15.99 3.49
CA LEU A 63 13.20 17.03 2.47
C LEU A 63 11.72 17.39 2.42
N ASP A 64 10.86 16.39 2.62
CA ASP A 64 9.40 16.56 2.66
C ASP A 64 8.88 16.23 4.06
N LEU A 65 8.95 17.21 4.96
CA LEU A 65 8.40 17.12 6.32
C LEU A 65 6.99 17.73 6.30
N PRO A 66 5.92 16.93 6.47
CA PRO A 66 4.54 17.37 6.22
C PRO A 66 4.11 18.60 7.01
N ASP A 67 4.57 18.72 8.27
CA ASP A 67 4.15 19.79 9.18
C ASP A 67 5.18 20.92 9.32
N ALA A 68 6.24 20.90 8.50
CA ALA A 68 7.22 21.97 8.55
C ALA A 68 6.66 23.26 7.92
N PRO A 69 6.68 24.39 8.62
CA PRO A 69 6.25 25.66 8.05
C PRO A 69 7.16 26.02 6.87
N LEU A 70 6.54 26.36 5.75
CA LEU A 70 7.22 26.81 4.54
C LEU A 70 6.85 28.26 4.27
N GLN A 71 7.84 29.14 4.22
CA GLN A 71 7.69 30.54 3.85
C GLN A 71 7.86 30.69 2.34
N SER A 72 7.01 31.51 1.71
CA SER A 72 7.18 31.87 0.29
C SER A 72 8.09 33.09 0.19
N LEU A 73 9.29 32.88 -0.36
CA LEU A 73 10.26 33.97 -0.56
C LEU A 73 10.45 34.24 -2.05
N THR A 74 10.43 35.52 -2.41
CA THR A 74 10.60 36.02 -3.79
C THR A 74 12.03 36.44 -4.03
N VAL A 75 12.55 36.20 -5.20
CA VAL A 75 13.89 36.67 -5.62
C VAL A 75 13.90 38.17 -5.94
N ASP A 76 15.06 38.77 -5.95
CA ASP A 76 15.25 40.14 -6.40
C ASP A 76 15.09 40.31 -7.93
N THR A 77 15.22 41.50 -8.45
CA THR A 77 15.09 41.84 -9.87
C THR A 77 16.16 41.16 -10.73
N ALA A 78 17.32 40.80 -10.18
CA ALA A 78 18.39 40.07 -10.84
C ALA A 78 18.22 38.55 -10.77
N GLY A 79 17.18 38.06 -10.03
CA GLY A 79 16.84 36.65 -9.86
C GLY A 79 17.58 35.98 -8.71
N TYR A 80 18.09 36.71 -7.75
CA TYR A 80 18.78 36.18 -6.58
C TYR A 80 17.87 36.16 -5.34
N LEU A 81 17.92 35.07 -4.59
CA LEU A 81 17.37 34.95 -3.25
C LEU A 81 18.55 34.95 -2.26
N THR A 82 18.59 35.91 -1.35
CA THR A 82 19.60 35.97 -0.29
C THR A 82 18.98 35.62 1.05
N LEU A 83 19.65 34.74 1.80
CA LEU A 83 19.24 34.24 3.10
C LEU A 83 20.24 34.69 4.18
N ASP A 84 19.86 34.53 5.44
CA ASP A 84 20.68 34.94 6.57
C ASP A 84 21.96 34.11 6.67
N LYS A 85 23.09 34.74 6.83
CA LYS A 85 24.38 34.11 7.06
C LYS A 85 24.38 33.38 8.42
N ALA A 86 25.12 32.26 8.47
CA ALA A 86 25.44 31.59 9.72
C ALA A 86 26.40 32.44 10.57
N ASP A 87 26.13 32.55 11.87
CA ASP A 87 26.97 33.30 12.86
C ASP A 87 27.84 32.33 13.69
N LYS A 88 27.25 31.54 14.57
CA LYS A 88 27.99 30.57 15.43
C LYS A 88 27.89 29.17 14.92
N ASN A 89 26.66 28.71 14.68
CA ASN A 89 26.39 27.37 14.18
C ASN A 89 26.17 27.43 12.67
N SER A 90 26.56 26.37 11.97
CA SER A 90 26.23 26.24 10.56
C SER A 90 24.73 26.12 10.38
N LYS A 91 24.19 26.67 9.28
CA LYS A 91 22.76 26.65 8.93
C LYS A 91 22.57 25.90 7.62
N ILE A 92 21.59 24.98 7.62
CA ILE A 92 21.09 24.35 6.41
C ILE A 92 19.75 24.97 6.07
N TYR A 93 19.60 25.40 4.82
CA TYR A 93 18.35 25.85 4.23
C TYR A 93 17.84 24.82 3.24
N VAL A 94 16.54 24.55 3.23
CA VAL A 94 15.87 23.70 2.27
C VAL A 94 14.89 24.56 1.47
N LEU A 95 15.15 24.71 0.18
CA LEU A 95 14.35 25.52 -0.74
C LEU A 95 13.68 24.61 -1.75
N LYS A 96 12.41 24.83 -2.00
CA LYS A 96 11.62 24.05 -2.96
C LYS A 96 11.04 24.95 -4.04
N THR A 97 11.06 24.44 -5.25
CA THR A 97 10.28 24.95 -6.39
C THR A 97 9.85 23.78 -7.27
N GLN A 98 8.99 24.04 -8.24
CA GLN A 98 8.49 23.02 -9.15
C GLN A 98 8.65 23.45 -10.58
N ILE A 99 9.05 22.51 -11.46
CA ILE A 99 9.14 22.75 -12.89
C ILE A 99 8.22 21.81 -13.65
N ARG A 100 7.55 22.34 -14.67
CA ARG A 100 6.72 21.57 -15.62
C ARG A 100 6.85 22.09 -17.03
N ALA A 101 6.66 21.21 -17.99
CA ALA A 101 6.60 21.55 -19.40
C ALA A 101 5.25 21.14 -20.00
N GLU A 102 4.80 21.85 -21.04
CA GLU A 102 3.58 21.50 -21.77
C GLU A 102 3.79 20.34 -22.74
N ARG A 103 5.00 20.18 -23.25
CA ARG A 103 5.44 19.11 -24.14
C ARG A 103 6.79 18.62 -23.72
N PHE A 104 7.22 17.48 -24.26
CA PHE A 104 8.58 16.97 -24.05
C PHE A 104 9.64 18.05 -24.27
N LEU A 105 10.48 18.28 -23.27
CA LEU A 105 11.46 19.37 -23.23
C LEU A 105 12.77 18.88 -22.62
N LYS A 106 13.87 19.20 -23.27
CA LYS A 106 15.23 19.03 -22.73
C LYS A 106 15.86 20.38 -22.46
N GLY A 107 16.67 20.43 -21.42
CA GLY A 107 17.38 21.63 -21.02
C GLY A 107 18.28 21.37 -19.81
N LYS A 108 18.76 22.46 -19.23
CA LYS A 108 19.68 22.44 -18.12
C LYS A 108 19.19 23.38 -17.01
N LEU A 109 19.11 22.89 -15.79
CA LEU A 109 18.94 23.73 -14.61
C LEU A 109 20.33 24.26 -14.23
N LYS A 110 20.54 25.56 -14.40
CA LYS A 110 21.75 26.26 -13.99
C LYS A 110 21.56 26.80 -12.58
N VAL A 111 22.42 26.35 -11.65
CA VAL A 111 22.39 26.75 -10.25
C VAL A 111 23.65 27.52 -9.90
N THR A 112 23.47 28.73 -9.38
CA THR A 112 24.55 29.64 -8.97
C THR A 112 24.39 30.01 -7.52
N SER A 113 25.39 29.78 -6.69
CA SER A 113 25.43 30.18 -5.29
C SER A 113 26.89 30.25 -4.82
N PRO A 114 27.27 31.25 -3.99
CA PRO A 114 28.61 31.33 -3.42
C PRO A 114 28.84 30.31 -2.28
N VAL A 115 27.78 29.74 -1.71
CA VAL A 115 27.89 28.73 -0.66
C VAL A 115 27.75 27.31 -1.20
N ARG A 116 27.97 26.33 -0.35
CA ARG A 116 27.86 24.89 -0.66
C ARG A 116 26.40 24.50 -0.82
N TRP A 117 26.11 23.61 -1.79
CA TRP A 117 24.74 23.17 -2.04
C TRP A 117 24.64 21.76 -2.63
N GLU A 118 23.46 21.19 -2.48
CA GLU A 118 23.04 19.93 -3.10
C GLU A 118 21.64 20.08 -3.69
N VAL A 119 21.46 19.66 -4.94
CA VAL A 119 20.18 19.72 -5.66
C VAL A 119 19.61 18.32 -5.80
N PHE A 120 18.33 18.22 -5.50
CA PHE A 120 17.52 17.03 -5.66
C PHE A 120 16.41 17.30 -6.68
N ILE A 121 16.14 16.30 -7.50
CA ILE A 121 14.95 16.27 -8.37
C ILE A 121 14.13 15.06 -7.94
N ASP A 122 12.88 15.29 -7.54
CA ASP A 122 12.00 14.26 -6.99
C ASP A 122 12.71 13.44 -5.90
N GLU A 123 13.32 14.13 -4.93
CA GLU A 123 14.11 13.60 -3.80
C GLU A 123 15.40 12.86 -4.19
N VAL A 124 15.75 12.74 -5.47
CA VAL A 124 16.99 12.11 -5.92
C VAL A 124 18.09 13.16 -6.07
N SER A 125 19.21 13.01 -5.34
CA SER A 125 20.37 13.88 -5.46
C SER A 125 20.96 13.82 -6.88
N LYS A 126 21.06 14.98 -7.54
CA LYS A 126 21.57 15.09 -8.92
C LYS A 126 22.94 15.75 -9.00
N GLN A 127 23.19 16.75 -8.16
CA GLN A 127 24.43 17.52 -8.20
C GLN A 127 24.75 18.09 -6.83
N THR A 128 26.05 18.14 -6.51
CA THR A 128 26.57 18.74 -5.27
C THR A 128 27.71 19.71 -5.60
N LYS A 129 27.76 20.84 -4.90
CA LYS A 129 28.88 21.78 -4.88
C LYS A 129 29.45 21.84 -3.47
N ASP A 130 30.67 21.42 -3.27
CA ASP A 130 31.34 21.31 -1.98
C ASP A 130 32.18 22.54 -1.61
N ALA A 131 32.46 23.41 -2.58
CA ALA A 131 33.27 24.61 -2.35
C ALA A 131 32.40 25.84 -2.10
N ALA A 132 32.86 26.73 -1.24
CA ALA A 132 32.32 28.08 -1.08
C ALA A 132 33.25 29.09 -1.73
N GLU A 133 32.69 30.18 -2.25
CA GLU A 133 33.42 31.31 -2.83
C GLU A 133 33.17 32.57 -2.00
N ASP A 134 34.02 33.56 -2.21
CA ASP A 134 34.06 34.78 -1.37
C ASP A 134 32.88 35.73 -1.63
N SER A 135 32.27 35.69 -2.80
CA SER A 135 31.16 36.56 -3.20
C SER A 135 30.28 35.92 -4.27
N ILE A 136 29.09 36.50 -4.50
CA ILE A 136 28.20 36.07 -5.56
C ILE A 136 28.80 36.33 -6.96
N SER A 137 29.61 37.36 -7.10
CA SER A 137 30.28 37.69 -8.38
C SER A 137 31.37 36.69 -8.77
N SER A 138 31.96 36.00 -7.79
CA SER A 138 32.92 34.92 -8.01
C SER A 138 32.29 33.55 -8.01
N ALA A 139 30.98 33.46 -7.76
CA ALA A 139 30.27 32.19 -7.63
C ALA A 139 30.25 31.40 -8.94
N SER A 140 30.72 30.17 -8.87
CA SER A 140 30.65 29.24 -9.99
C SER A 140 29.24 28.69 -10.17
N SER A 141 28.77 28.64 -11.43
CA SER A 141 27.50 27.99 -11.77
C SER A 141 27.74 26.52 -12.11
N ARG A 142 26.74 25.69 -11.86
CA ARG A 142 26.73 24.30 -12.34
C ARG A 142 25.44 24.00 -13.06
N ASP A 143 25.56 23.23 -14.15
CA ASP A 143 24.46 22.82 -15.02
C ASP A 143 24.02 21.39 -14.68
N ILE A 144 22.73 21.20 -14.49
CA ILE A 144 22.10 19.90 -14.24
C ILE A 144 21.19 19.58 -15.41
N ALA A 145 21.52 18.57 -16.22
CA ALA A 145 20.70 18.18 -17.35
C ALA A 145 19.34 17.66 -16.86
N LEU A 146 18.26 18.17 -17.43
CA LEU A 146 16.90 17.75 -17.15
C LEU A 146 16.17 17.37 -18.44
N THR A 147 15.40 16.31 -18.37
CA THR A 147 14.42 15.93 -19.38
C THR A 147 13.05 16.00 -18.71
N LEU A 148 12.15 16.79 -19.26
CA LEU A 148 10.81 17.02 -18.73
C LEU A 148 9.79 16.36 -19.66
N GLU A 149 9.01 15.45 -19.09
CA GLU A 149 7.87 14.82 -19.77
C GLU A 149 6.62 15.71 -19.63
N PRO A 150 5.72 15.72 -20.62
CA PRO A 150 4.64 16.70 -20.70
C PRO A 150 3.61 16.62 -19.57
N GLU A 151 3.37 15.45 -19.03
CA GLU A 151 2.31 15.22 -18.01
C GLU A 151 2.86 15.09 -16.59
N ARG A 152 4.14 15.39 -16.40
CA ARG A 152 4.83 15.24 -15.13
C ARG A 152 5.26 16.59 -14.57
N ASP A 153 5.09 16.74 -13.24
CA ASP A 153 5.61 17.86 -12.47
C ASP A 153 6.86 17.38 -11.71
N TYR A 154 7.96 18.10 -11.83
CA TYR A 154 9.22 17.76 -11.18
C TYR A 154 9.47 18.70 -10.01
N GLU A 155 9.63 18.13 -8.80
CA GLU A 155 10.01 18.90 -7.63
C GLU A 155 11.53 19.12 -7.63
N ILE A 156 11.94 20.38 -7.54
CA ILE A 156 13.34 20.78 -7.38
C ILE A 156 13.52 21.19 -5.92
N THR A 157 14.32 20.43 -5.18
CA THR A 157 14.72 20.77 -3.82
C THR A 157 16.18 21.13 -3.78
N ILE A 158 16.51 22.27 -3.20
CA ILE A 158 17.89 22.77 -3.06
C ILE A 158 18.22 22.90 -1.60
N LYS A 159 19.28 22.22 -1.21
CA LYS A 159 19.83 22.26 0.15
C LYS A 159 21.08 23.15 0.11
N LEU A 160 21.07 24.27 0.84
CA LEU A 160 22.22 25.15 1.00
C LEU A 160 22.86 24.96 2.36
N LEU A 161 24.17 25.00 2.44
CA LEU A 161 24.92 25.05 3.71
C LEU A 161 25.65 26.38 3.80
N SER A 162 25.28 27.17 4.82
CA SER A 162 26.03 28.35 5.26
C SER A 162 26.79 28.04 6.55
N THR A 163 28.05 28.44 6.61
CA THR A 163 28.90 28.28 7.79
C THR A 163 29.37 29.64 8.27
N ALA A 164 29.80 29.75 9.54
CA ALA A 164 30.34 30.98 10.10
C ALA A 164 31.62 31.48 9.37
N GLU A 165 32.37 30.53 8.76
CA GLU A 165 33.59 30.80 8.02
C GLU A 165 33.34 31.36 6.62
N ASP A 166 32.13 31.18 6.07
CA ASP A 166 31.82 31.66 4.72
C ASP A 166 31.85 33.21 4.70
N LYS A 167 32.51 33.79 3.71
CA LYS A 167 32.57 35.26 3.55
C LYS A 167 31.26 35.79 3.00
N ALA A 168 30.68 35.11 2.02
CA ALA A 168 29.45 35.48 1.36
C ALA A 168 28.21 35.02 2.15
N ALA A 169 27.12 35.79 2.05
CA ALA A 169 25.79 35.33 2.45
C ALA A 169 25.27 34.21 1.53
N PRO A 170 24.46 33.26 2.02
CA PRO A 170 23.86 32.24 1.21
C PRO A 170 22.87 32.87 0.21
N THR A 171 23.34 33.04 -1.01
CA THR A 171 22.58 33.62 -2.12
C THR A 171 22.40 32.57 -3.21
N LEU A 172 21.20 32.43 -3.74
CA LEU A 172 20.84 31.41 -4.74
C LEU A 172 20.21 32.05 -5.97
N LYS A 173 20.64 31.61 -7.15
CA LYS A 173 19.96 31.86 -8.42
C LYS A 173 19.80 30.55 -9.18
N CYS A 174 18.59 30.28 -9.66
CA CYS A 174 18.29 29.14 -10.51
C CYS A 174 17.61 29.59 -11.80
N GLU A 175 18.10 29.05 -12.89
CA GLU A 175 17.62 29.35 -14.24
C GLU A 175 17.52 28.05 -15.02
N PHE A 176 16.40 27.84 -15.70
CA PHE A 176 16.25 26.71 -16.61
C PHE A 176 16.51 27.19 -18.03
N ILE A 177 17.51 26.62 -18.68
CA ILE A 177 17.96 26.96 -20.02
C ILE A 177 17.52 25.84 -20.95
N LYS A 178 16.60 26.13 -21.85
CA LYS A 178 16.07 25.17 -22.82
C LYS A 178 17.11 24.88 -23.89
N ASP A 179 17.22 23.63 -24.33
CA ASP A 179 18.02 23.33 -25.54
C ASP A 179 17.39 24.00 -26.77
N ASN A 180 18.20 24.41 -27.73
CA ASN A 180 17.76 25.19 -28.91
C ASN A 180 16.58 24.56 -29.67
N LYS A 181 16.50 23.23 -29.71
CA LYS A 181 15.40 22.51 -30.37
C LYS A 181 14.04 22.67 -29.67
N PHE A 182 14.04 23.13 -28.45
CA PHE A 182 12.86 23.19 -27.59
C PHE A 182 12.54 24.62 -27.08
N LYS A 183 13.20 25.64 -27.67
CA LYS A 183 13.05 27.04 -27.21
C LYS A 183 11.60 27.54 -27.17
N ASP A 184 10.77 27.06 -28.11
CA ASP A 184 9.37 27.49 -28.27
C ASP A 184 8.39 26.71 -27.40
N ILE A 185 8.86 25.74 -26.58
CA ILE A 185 8.01 24.97 -25.69
C ILE A 185 7.84 25.71 -24.36
N ALA A 186 6.58 25.92 -23.97
CA ALA A 186 6.28 26.56 -22.69
C ALA A 186 6.70 25.67 -21.51
N CYS A 187 7.29 26.32 -20.51
CA CYS A 187 7.77 25.71 -19.28
C CYS A 187 7.46 26.67 -18.14
N THR A 188 6.99 26.15 -17.02
CA THR A 188 6.63 26.93 -15.84
C THR A 188 7.47 26.51 -14.64
N LEU A 189 8.02 27.51 -13.92
CA LEU A 189 8.72 27.36 -12.66
C LEU A 189 7.91 28.07 -11.58
N ASP A 190 7.14 27.32 -10.77
CA ASP A 190 6.27 27.89 -9.76
C ASP A 190 6.13 26.92 -8.55
N PRO A 191 6.59 27.34 -7.34
CA PRO A 191 6.48 26.50 -6.15
C PRO A 191 5.04 26.35 -5.62
N ASN A 192 4.11 27.17 -6.10
CA ASN A 192 2.70 27.16 -5.71
C ASN A 192 1.79 26.46 -6.73
N ALA A 193 2.36 26.00 -7.86
CA ALA A 193 1.58 25.32 -8.87
C ALA A 193 0.93 24.06 -8.28
N LYS A 194 -0.38 23.91 -8.50
CA LYS A 194 -1.09 22.67 -8.12
C LYS A 194 -0.52 21.51 -8.93
N LYS A 195 -0.15 20.43 -8.23
CA LYS A 195 0.32 19.21 -8.90
C LYS A 195 -0.76 18.69 -9.83
N ARG A 196 -0.37 18.35 -11.06
CA ARG A 196 -1.27 17.69 -12.02
C ARG A 196 -1.34 16.20 -11.68
N PHE A 197 -2.51 15.61 -11.90
CA PHE A 197 -2.61 14.16 -11.87
C PHE A 197 -1.86 13.59 -13.09
N SER A 198 -0.95 12.67 -12.87
CA SER A 198 -0.12 12.06 -13.90
C SER A 198 -0.10 10.53 -13.74
N LEU A 199 0.46 9.82 -14.72
CA LEU A 199 0.66 8.38 -14.63
C LEU A 199 1.48 7.99 -13.40
N ASP A 200 2.42 8.83 -12.97
CA ASP A 200 3.20 8.60 -11.75
C ASP A 200 2.31 8.51 -10.51
N ASN A 201 1.21 9.27 -10.44
CA ASN A 201 0.25 9.20 -9.34
C ASN A 201 -0.50 7.86 -9.29
N THR A 202 -0.60 7.17 -10.42
CA THR A 202 -1.19 5.82 -10.48
C THR A 202 -0.20 4.73 -10.06
N VAL A 203 1.11 5.02 -10.07
CA VAL A 203 2.17 4.06 -9.72
C VAL A 203 2.76 4.34 -8.35
N TYR A 204 3.00 5.60 -8.01
CA TYR A 204 3.69 6.02 -6.78
C TYR A 204 2.74 6.66 -5.78
N GLY A 205 3.17 6.72 -4.53
CA GLY A 205 2.44 7.31 -3.41
C GLY A 205 1.80 6.28 -2.49
N ASN A 206 0.95 6.77 -1.61
CA ASN A 206 0.20 5.95 -0.65
C ASN A 206 -1.07 5.40 -1.30
N ARG A 207 -1.29 4.11 -1.16
CA ARG A 207 -2.52 3.43 -1.59
C ARG A 207 -3.11 2.67 -0.43
N VAL A 208 -4.40 2.77 -0.27
CA VAL A 208 -5.14 1.92 0.66
C VAL A 208 -5.21 0.51 0.05
N ILE A 209 -4.66 -0.48 0.76
CA ILE A 209 -4.71 -1.88 0.35
C ILE A 209 -5.93 -2.57 0.97
N SER A 210 -6.17 -2.29 2.25
CA SER A 210 -7.31 -2.85 2.96
C SER A 210 -7.74 -1.94 4.09
N VAL A 211 -8.99 -2.08 4.48
CA VAL A 211 -9.59 -1.46 5.64
C VAL A 211 -10.18 -2.56 6.53
N ALA A 212 -10.05 -2.42 7.84
CA ALA A 212 -10.63 -3.34 8.81
C ALA A 212 -11.18 -2.55 10.00
N ILE A 213 -12.48 -2.64 10.19
CA ILE A 213 -13.17 -2.01 11.33
C ILE A 213 -13.09 -2.92 12.56
N SER A 214 -12.98 -2.35 13.75
CA SER A 214 -13.02 -3.12 14.99
C SER A 214 -14.39 -3.76 15.21
N PRO A 215 -14.50 -4.85 15.98
CA PRO A 215 -15.78 -5.51 16.27
C PRO A 215 -16.85 -4.54 16.77
N SER A 216 -16.53 -3.63 17.68
CA SER A 216 -17.47 -2.62 18.19
C SER A 216 -17.77 -1.48 17.22
N GLY A 217 -17.03 -1.36 16.12
CA GLY A 217 -17.16 -0.22 15.19
C GLY A 217 -16.52 1.08 15.66
N LYS A 218 -15.71 1.07 16.74
CA LYS A 218 -15.10 2.30 17.27
C LYS A 218 -13.84 2.73 16.53
N TYR A 219 -13.09 1.77 16.01
CA TYR A 219 -11.77 1.99 15.43
C TYR A 219 -11.69 1.43 14.02
N LEU A 220 -10.90 2.09 13.18
CA LEU A 220 -10.58 1.67 11.82
C LEU A 220 -9.08 1.44 11.71
N LEU A 221 -8.69 0.25 11.28
CA LEU A 221 -7.33 -0.08 10.85
C LEU A 221 -7.26 0.03 9.34
N THR A 222 -6.49 0.98 8.84
CA THR A 222 -6.23 1.15 7.40
C THR A 222 -4.83 0.68 7.09
N ARG A 223 -4.70 -0.22 6.13
CA ARG A 223 -3.41 -0.70 5.64
C ARG A 223 -3.05 0.01 4.36
N TYR A 224 -1.87 0.61 4.33
CA TYR A 224 -1.34 1.33 3.19
C TYR A 224 -0.17 0.60 2.55
N TRP A 225 -0.06 0.73 1.26
CA TRP A 225 1.16 0.47 0.51
C TRP A 225 1.73 1.80 0.00
N ASN A 226 2.94 2.10 0.42
CA ASN A 226 3.67 3.26 -0.07
C ASN A 226 4.67 2.81 -1.11
N ASN A 227 4.45 3.19 -2.35
CA ASN A 227 5.37 2.98 -3.45
C ASN A 227 6.10 4.28 -3.76
N HIS A 228 7.43 4.24 -3.81
CA HIS A 228 8.26 5.41 -4.02
C HIS A 228 9.28 5.16 -5.13
N ALA A 229 9.39 6.09 -6.09
CA ALA A 229 10.28 5.94 -7.25
C ALA A 229 11.77 5.78 -6.89
N ALA A 230 12.21 6.43 -5.81
CA ALA A 230 13.62 6.47 -5.39
C ALA A 230 13.92 5.70 -4.10
N LYS A 231 12.91 5.15 -3.41
CA LYS A 231 13.04 4.45 -2.13
C LYS A 231 12.40 3.07 -2.21
N ARG A 232 12.74 2.19 -1.27
CA ARG A 232 12.09 0.88 -1.16
C ARG A 232 10.61 1.08 -0.78
N SER A 233 9.72 0.44 -1.53
CA SER A 233 8.30 0.38 -1.20
C SER A 233 8.08 -0.33 0.14
N ARG A 234 7.08 0.10 0.89
CA ARG A 234 6.73 -0.49 2.19
C ARG A 234 5.24 -0.52 2.41
N THR A 235 4.80 -1.45 3.23
CA THR A 235 3.45 -1.49 3.78
C THR A 235 3.47 -1.05 5.25
N TYR A 236 2.40 -0.41 5.69
CA TYR A 236 2.21 0.01 7.07
C TYR A 236 0.72 0.15 7.39
N CYS A 237 0.40 0.17 8.67
CA CYS A 237 -0.95 0.38 9.16
C CYS A 237 -1.12 1.77 9.79
N GLN A 238 -2.34 2.28 9.74
CA GLN A 238 -2.79 3.47 10.46
C GLN A 238 -4.03 3.10 11.27
N LEU A 239 -4.07 3.47 12.54
CA LEU A 239 -5.19 3.25 13.43
C LEU A 239 -5.91 4.57 13.68
N THR A 240 -7.20 4.62 13.40
CA THR A 240 -8.03 5.82 13.56
C THR A 240 -9.22 5.54 14.48
N GLU A 241 -9.50 6.44 15.41
CA GLU A 241 -10.73 6.45 16.18
C GLU A 241 -11.85 7.09 15.35
N LEU A 242 -12.90 6.35 15.05
CA LEU A 242 -13.92 6.78 14.09
C LEU A 242 -14.79 7.93 14.56
N LYS A 243 -15.10 7.99 15.85
CA LYS A 243 -15.96 9.05 16.42
C LYS A 243 -15.33 10.44 16.31
N THR A 244 -14.03 10.53 16.47
CA THR A 244 -13.28 11.80 16.50
C THR A 244 -12.50 12.06 15.22
N GLY A 245 -12.28 11.03 14.39
CA GLY A 245 -11.36 11.07 13.26
C GLY A 245 -9.89 11.14 13.66
N LYS A 246 -9.58 10.99 14.97
CA LYS A 246 -8.20 11.07 15.46
C LYS A 246 -7.39 9.86 15.04
N VAL A 247 -6.24 10.11 14.41
CA VAL A 247 -5.23 9.08 14.17
C VAL A 247 -4.52 8.77 15.50
N LEU A 248 -4.66 7.54 15.97
CA LEU A 248 -4.04 7.04 17.20
C LEU A 248 -2.64 6.50 16.95
N LEU A 249 -2.46 5.78 15.86
CA LEU A 249 -1.16 5.28 15.39
C LEU A 249 -1.02 5.58 13.91
N ASP A 250 0.12 6.13 13.52
CA ASP A 250 0.53 6.28 12.13
C ASP A 250 1.83 5.52 11.88
N ASN A 251 2.03 5.06 10.64
CA ASN A 251 3.19 4.24 10.28
C ASN A 251 3.40 3.01 11.19
N ALA A 252 2.32 2.46 11.73
CA ALA A 252 2.36 1.28 12.56
C ALA A 252 2.81 0.04 11.78
N ARG A 253 3.20 -1.01 12.51
CA ARG A 253 3.65 -2.28 11.95
C ARG A 253 2.62 -2.85 10.97
N ASP A 254 3.10 -3.36 9.85
CA ASP A 254 2.28 -4.16 8.94
C ASP A 254 1.87 -5.51 9.56
N GLY A 255 0.73 -6.04 9.13
CA GLY A 255 0.24 -7.35 9.59
C GLY A 255 -0.56 -7.32 10.88
N MET A 256 -0.88 -6.15 11.43
CA MET A 256 -1.83 -6.02 12.54
C MET A 256 -3.24 -6.42 12.10
N ARG A 257 -3.99 -7.09 12.99
CA ARG A 257 -5.36 -7.58 12.74
C ARG A 257 -6.20 -7.41 14.00
N TRP A 258 -7.51 -7.28 13.83
CA TRP A 258 -8.45 -7.28 14.94
C TRP A 258 -8.62 -8.67 15.56
N MET A 259 -8.69 -8.72 16.87
CA MET A 259 -9.26 -9.86 17.59
C MET A 259 -10.75 -10.00 17.20
N PRO A 260 -11.30 -11.22 17.12
CA PRO A 260 -12.67 -11.41 16.60
C PRO A 260 -13.78 -10.86 17.48
N LYS A 261 -13.55 -10.69 18.79
CA LYS A 261 -14.57 -10.27 19.77
C LYS A 261 -14.18 -8.99 20.51
N SER A 262 -12.94 -8.91 20.95
CA SER A 262 -12.42 -7.73 21.64
C SER A 262 -11.98 -6.66 20.65
N ASP A 263 -12.01 -5.39 21.06
CA ASP A 263 -11.48 -4.29 20.24
C ASP A 263 -9.94 -4.20 20.35
N LYS A 264 -9.24 -5.31 20.60
CA LYS A 264 -7.79 -5.35 20.61
C LYS A 264 -7.24 -5.69 19.22
N LEU A 265 -6.14 -5.08 18.86
CA LEU A 265 -5.32 -5.50 17.72
C LEU A 265 -4.34 -6.58 18.16
N TYR A 266 -3.96 -7.46 17.25
CA TYR A 266 -2.87 -8.41 17.47
C TYR A 266 -1.93 -8.47 16.28
N TYR A 267 -0.71 -8.92 16.56
CA TYR A 267 0.30 -9.28 15.56
C TYR A 267 1.22 -10.36 16.13
N THR A 268 1.97 -11.03 15.25
CA THR A 268 2.90 -12.08 15.64
C THR A 268 4.35 -11.60 15.54
N VAL A 269 5.19 -12.09 16.45
CA VAL A 269 6.64 -11.86 16.45
C VAL A 269 7.34 -13.19 16.56
N THR A 270 8.30 -13.46 15.66
CA THR A 270 9.13 -14.66 15.77
C THR A 270 10.04 -14.57 16.99
N ALA A 271 9.97 -15.57 17.85
CA ALA A 271 10.79 -15.75 19.05
C ALA A 271 11.64 -17.02 18.92
N LEU A 272 12.51 -17.28 19.90
CA LEU A 272 13.39 -18.46 19.89
C LEU A 272 12.61 -19.78 19.99
N SER A 273 11.47 -19.79 20.67
CA SER A 273 10.67 -20.98 20.93
C SER A 273 9.43 -21.11 20.04
N GLY A 274 9.33 -20.32 18.96
CA GLY A 274 8.15 -20.27 18.09
C GLY A 274 7.74 -18.85 17.81
N ASN A 275 6.46 -18.55 17.83
CA ASN A 275 5.94 -17.21 17.57
C ASN A 275 5.16 -16.70 18.79
N ASP A 276 5.40 -15.46 19.17
CA ASP A 276 4.66 -14.78 20.22
C ASP A 276 3.51 -13.97 19.61
N VAL A 277 2.36 -13.97 20.25
CA VAL A 277 1.23 -13.12 19.90
C VAL A 277 1.22 -11.92 20.83
N ILE A 278 1.38 -10.76 20.25
CA ILE A 278 1.31 -9.48 20.96
C ILE A 278 -0.05 -8.85 20.68
N THR A 279 -0.72 -8.38 21.72
CA THR A 279 -1.95 -7.58 21.59
C THR A 279 -1.68 -6.13 21.90
N LEU A 280 -2.42 -5.24 21.23
CA LEU A 280 -2.41 -3.80 21.44
C LEU A 280 -3.83 -3.33 21.73
N ASP A 281 -4.00 -2.64 22.85
CA ASP A 281 -5.24 -1.98 23.22
C ASP A 281 -5.31 -0.59 22.55
N PRO A 282 -6.26 -0.32 21.65
CA PRO A 282 -6.39 0.97 20.97
C PRO A 282 -6.67 2.16 21.89
N ALA A 283 -7.31 1.92 23.04
CA ALA A 283 -7.68 3.00 23.97
C ALA A 283 -6.47 3.53 24.75
N THR A 284 -5.55 2.65 25.12
CA THR A 284 -4.37 2.97 25.93
C THR A 284 -3.06 2.97 25.13
N LEU A 285 -3.06 2.34 23.96
CA LEU A 285 -1.90 2.03 23.13
C LEU A 285 -0.86 1.13 23.84
N ASN A 286 -1.29 0.44 24.90
CA ASN A 286 -0.43 -0.52 25.59
C ASN A 286 -0.37 -1.84 24.83
N GLU A 287 0.83 -2.39 24.77
CA GLU A 287 1.09 -3.70 24.20
C GLU A 287 1.32 -4.72 25.31
N GLU A 288 0.81 -5.93 25.14
CA GLU A 288 1.05 -7.07 26.03
C GLU A 288 1.29 -8.36 25.24
N THR A 289 2.13 -9.23 25.74
CA THR A 289 2.30 -10.57 25.17
C THR A 289 1.18 -11.46 25.67
N LEU A 290 0.24 -11.79 24.77
CA LEU A 290 -0.89 -12.65 25.07
C LEU A 290 -0.50 -14.14 25.07
N LEU A 291 0.25 -14.58 24.04
CA LEU A 291 0.70 -15.96 23.89
C LEU A 291 2.19 -16.00 23.55
N LYS A 292 2.87 -17.05 24.02
CA LYS A 292 4.29 -17.28 23.74
C LYS A 292 4.51 -18.62 23.06
N GLY A 293 5.41 -18.64 22.08
CA GLY A 293 5.90 -19.87 21.49
C GLY A 293 4.86 -20.69 20.72
N ILE A 294 3.82 -20.05 20.12
CA ILE A 294 2.87 -20.78 19.27
C ILE A 294 3.60 -21.36 18.05
N PRO A 295 3.18 -22.56 17.58
CA PRO A 295 3.93 -23.26 16.53
C PRO A 295 4.03 -22.52 15.20
N GLU A 296 2.97 -21.83 14.80
CA GLU A 296 2.84 -21.22 13.46
C GLU A 296 2.50 -19.74 13.55
N GLN A 297 2.94 -18.97 12.53
CA GLN A 297 2.61 -17.54 12.43
C GLN A 297 1.19 -17.28 11.89
N SER A 298 0.67 -18.22 11.11
CA SER A 298 -0.65 -18.10 10.48
C SER A 298 -1.66 -18.99 11.18
N PHE A 299 -2.69 -18.37 11.71
CA PHE A 299 -3.75 -19.04 12.42
C PHE A 299 -5.06 -18.25 12.32
N THR A 300 -6.15 -18.91 12.68
CA THR A 300 -7.49 -18.32 12.80
C THR A 300 -7.93 -18.42 14.26
N TRP A 301 -8.38 -17.30 14.82
CA TRP A 301 -8.99 -17.28 16.16
C TRP A 301 -10.34 -17.95 16.16
N SER A 302 -10.66 -18.62 17.28
CA SER A 302 -12.06 -18.91 17.58
C SER A 302 -12.85 -17.62 17.78
N PRO A 303 -14.17 -17.58 17.47
CA PRO A 303 -14.98 -16.40 17.71
C PRO A 303 -15.02 -15.96 19.19
N ASN A 304 -14.76 -16.87 20.12
CA ASN A 304 -14.73 -16.61 21.57
C ASN A 304 -13.34 -16.23 22.10
N GLU A 305 -12.28 -16.26 21.24
CA GLU A 305 -10.89 -15.96 21.61
C GLU A 305 -10.29 -16.95 22.63
N ASP A 306 -10.79 -18.19 22.69
CA ASP A 306 -10.38 -19.23 23.63
C ASP A 306 -9.46 -20.30 23.03
N PHE A 307 -9.38 -20.40 21.68
CA PHE A 307 -8.44 -21.24 20.96
C PHE A 307 -8.06 -20.67 19.61
N LEU A 308 -7.03 -21.26 19.01
CA LEU A 308 -6.58 -20.98 17.65
C LEU A 308 -6.67 -22.25 16.79
N ILE A 309 -7.03 -22.11 15.52
CA ILE A 309 -6.80 -23.13 14.50
C ILE A 309 -5.61 -22.71 13.67
N TYR A 310 -4.60 -23.56 13.55
CA TYR A 310 -3.41 -23.33 12.77
C TYR A 310 -3.13 -24.49 11.79
N TYR A 311 -2.14 -24.35 10.91
CA TYR A 311 -1.94 -25.21 9.76
C TYR A 311 -0.59 -25.93 9.78
N PRO A 312 -0.41 -26.99 10.59
CA PRO A 312 0.81 -27.79 10.56
C PRO A 312 0.99 -28.44 9.19
N ARG A 313 2.19 -28.34 8.67
CA ARG A 313 2.56 -28.89 7.38
C ARG A 313 3.40 -30.15 7.57
N GLU A 314 3.04 -31.22 6.87
CA GLU A 314 3.88 -32.41 6.70
C GLU A 314 4.48 -32.42 5.30
N GLU A 315 5.80 -32.51 5.25
CA GLU A 315 6.51 -32.67 3.99
C GLU A 315 6.34 -34.11 3.49
N GLY A 316 6.21 -34.25 2.17
CA GLY A 316 6.20 -35.58 1.55
C GLY A 316 7.59 -36.23 1.60
N GLU A 317 7.63 -37.50 1.18
CA GLU A 317 8.89 -38.25 1.09
C GLU A 317 9.92 -37.49 0.26
N LYS A 318 11.11 -37.30 0.86
CA LYS A 318 12.25 -36.68 0.18
C LYS A 318 13.06 -37.73 -0.55
N GLU A 319 13.15 -37.59 -1.86
CA GLU A 319 14.02 -38.41 -2.67
C GLU A 319 15.47 -38.00 -2.51
N GLN A 320 16.36 -39.00 -2.41
CA GLN A 320 17.79 -38.78 -2.29
C GLN A 320 18.46 -38.92 -3.67
N GLY A 321 19.39 -38.02 -3.98
CA GLY A 321 20.19 -38.05 -5.19
C GLY A 321 19.66 -37.17 -6.32
N ALA A 322 20.23 -37.34 -7.51
CA ALA A 322 19.94 -36.53 -8.70
C ALA A 322 18.69 -36.98 -9.49
N LEU A 323 18.16 -38.16 -9.19
CA LEU A 323 16.97 -38.70 -9.87
C LEU A 323 15.74 -38.48 -9.03
N ARG A 324 14.69 -37.90 -9.64
CA ARG A 324 13.40 -37.69 -9.01
C ARG A 324 12.35 -38.57 -9.68
N ARG A 325 11.67 -39.36 -8.89
CA ARG A 325 10.54 -40.15 -9.36
C ARG A 325 9.32 -39.26 -9.53
N ILE A 326 8.75 -39.20 -10.72
CA ILE A 326 7.50 -38.50 -11.00
C ILE A 326 6.33 -39.50 -10.83
N VAL A 327 5.54 -39.28 -9.79
CA VAL A 327 4.41 -40.15 -9.43
C VAL A 327 3.10 -39.63 -10.02
N SER A 328 2.98 -38.29 -10.16
CA SER A 328 1.82 -37.62 -10.73
C SER A 328 2.24 -36.39 -11.55
N PRO A 329 1.36 -35.84 -12.40
CA PRO A 329 1.61 -34.60 -13.12
C PRO A 329 1.95 -33.41 -12.18
N ALA A 330 1.41 -33.44 -10.96
CA ALA A 330 1.65 -32.41 -9.94
C ALA A 330 3.09 -32.40 -9.42
N ASP A 331 3.81 -33.54 -9.48
CA ASP A 331 5.21 -33.63 -9.06
C ASP A 331 6.18 -32.72 -9.83
N ARG A 332 5.74 -32.11 -10.92
CA ARG A 332 6.50 -31.06 -11.63
C ARG A 332 6.59 -29.75 -10.84
N ILE A 333 5.69 -29.57 -9.87
CA ILE A 333 5.67 -28.37 -9.01
C ILE A 333 6.48 -28.68 -7.74
N PRO A 334 7.45 -27.86 -7.35
CA PRO A 334 8.18 -28.04 -6.10
C PRO A 334 7.25 -28.14 -4.88
N ASN A 335 7.59 -28.99 -3.92
CA ASN A 335 6.85 -29.19 -2.66
C ASN A 335 5.39 -29.66 -2.80
N THR A 336 5.01 -30.19 -3.94
CA THR A 336 3.63 -30.64 -4.20
C THR A 336 3.21 -31.84 -3.35
N ARG A 337 4.18 -32.62 -2.80
CA ARG A 337 3.91 -33.80 -1.95
C ARG A 337 3.60 -33.43 -0.50
N GLY A 338 3.92 -32.22 -0.05
CA GLY A 338 3.59 -31.76 1.29
C GLY A 338 2.07 -31.57 1.47
N ARG A 339 1.58 -31.81 2.68
CA ARG A 339 0.18 -31.66 3.04
C ARG A 339 0.05 -30.73 4.23
N SER A 340 -0.96 -29.86 4.20
CA SER A 340 -1.32 -29.01 5.35
C SER A 340 -2.55 -29.60 6.04
N PHE A 341 -2.51 -29.59 7.35
CA PHE A 341 -3.56 -30.13 8.18
C PHE A 341 -4.11 -29.05 9.11
N LEU A 342 -5.10 -29.37 9.92
CA LEU A 342 -5.64 -28.49 10.93
C LEU A 342 -5.25 -28.99 12.31
N ALA A 343 -4.85 -28.05 13.18
CA ALA A 343 -4.60 -28.30 14.59
C ALA A 343 -5.21 -27.17 15.44
N LYS A 344 -5.71 -27.53 16.61
CA LYS A 344 -6.29 -26.62 17.59
C LYS A 344 -5.29 -26.37 18.72
N TYR A 345 -4.97 -25.10 18.96
CA TYR A 345 -4.19 -24.67 20.09
C TYR A 345 -5.12 -24.10 21.16
N ASN A 346 -5.18 -24.72 22.31
CA ASN A 346 -5.97 -24.26 23.43
C ASN A 346 -5.19 -23.21 24.23
N ILE A 347 -5.75 -22.01 24.36
CA ILE A 347 -5.07 -20.88 25.00
C ILE A 347 -4.91 -21.10 26.52
N ALA A 348 -5.90 -21.71 27.16
CA ALA A 348 -5.89 -21.87 28.62
C ALA A 348 -4.82 -22.83 29.14
N ASN A 349 -4.45 -23.86 28.34
CA ASN A 349 -3.51 -24.90 28.78
C ASN A 349 -2.30 -25.09 27.85
N GLY A 350 -2.25 -24.38 26.71
CA GLY A 350 -1.15 -24.46 25.76
C GLY A 350 -1.07 -25.77 24.96
N VAL A 351 -2.10 -26.63 24.99
CA VAL A 351 -2.11 -27.90 24.26
C VAL A 351 -2.42 -27.68 22.80
N SER A 352 -1.59 -28.28 21.94
CA SER A 352 -1.82 -28.36 20.49
C SER A 352 -2.37 -29.72 20.13
N GLU A 353 -3.63 -29.77 19.74
CA GLU A 353 -4.32 -30.99 19.32
C GLU A 353 -4.44 -31.01 17.80
N ARG A 354 -3.98 -32.09 17.16
CA ARG A 354 -4.14 -32.28 15.74
C ARG A 354 -5.56 -32.75 15.41
N LEU A 355 -6.26 -31.99 14.58
CA LEU A 355 -7.66 -32.26 14.24
C LEU A 355 -7.82 -33.12 12.99
N THR A 356 -6.91 -32.98 12.01
CA THR A 356 -7.03 -33.69 10.73
C THR A 356 -5.74 -34.43 10.39
N TYR A 357 -5.90 -35.56 9.68
CA TYR A 357 -4.81 -36.41 9.20
C TYR A 357 -5.22 -37.10 7.89
N GLY A 358 -4.27 -37.44 7.03
CA GLY A 358 -4.55 -38.16 5.79
C GLY A 358 -3.65 -37.81 4.63
N ASN A 359 -4.06 -38.18 3.41
CA ASN A 359 -3.28 -37.92 2.19
C ASN A 359 -3.71 -36.69 1.40
N HIS A 360 -4.70 -35.96 1.87
CA HIS A 360 -5.15 -34.69 1.27
C HIS A 360 -4.96 -33.56 2.26
N SER A 361 -4.56 -32.40 1.75
CA SER A 361 -4.57 -31.17 2.58
C SER A 361 -5.98 -30.85 3.01
N THR A 362 -6.10 -30.30 4.21
CA THR A 362 -7.36 -29.83 4.78
C THR A 362 -7.32 -28.31 4.97
N TYR A 363 -8.43 -27.65 4.68
CA TYR A 363 -8.54 -26.20 4.68
C TYR A 363 -9.73 -25.79 5.54
N LEU A 364 -9.45 -25.02 6.59
CA LEU A 364 -10.53 -24.42 7.41
C LEU A 364 -11.37 -23.48 6.52
N GLN A 365 -12.66 -23.67 6.57
CA GLN A 365 -13.61 -22.78 5.91
C GLN A 365 -14.17 -21.76 6.91
N ASP A 366 -14.67 -22.23 8.04
CA ASP A 366 -15.18 -21.34 9.09
C ASP A 366 -15.32 -22.09 10.44
N ILE A 367 -15.50 -21.31 11.52
CA ILE A 367 -15.82 -21.79 12.86
C ILE A 367 -17.19 -21.25 13.24
N SER A 368 -18.05 -22.10 13.81
CA SER A 368 -19.39 -21.68 14.23
C SER A 368 -19.35 -20.51 15.23
N PRO A 369 -20.35 -19.63 15.23
CA PRO A 369 -20.37 -18.45 16.10
C PRO A 369 -20.25 -18.75 17.60
N ASP A 370 -20.64 -19.95 18.03
CA ASP A 370 -20.50 -20.43 19.40
C ASP A 370 -19.15 -21.12 19.69
N GLY A 371 -18.30 -21.29 18.65
CA GLY A 371 -16.99 -21.92 18.77
C GLY A 371 -16.99 -23.44 18.90
N LYS A 372 -18.14 -24.11 18.77
CA LYS A 372 -18.26 -25.56 19.01
C LYS A 372 -18.02 -26.42 17.78
N PHE A 373 -18.29 -25.88 16.60
CA PHE A 373 -18.17 -26.59 15.34
C PHE A 373 -17.21 -25.87 14.40
N MET A 374 -16.55 -26.62 13.54
CA MET A 374 -15.81 -26.05 12.42
C MET A 374 -16.23 -26.71 11.11
N ILE A 375 -16.05 -25.98 10.03
CA ILE A 375 -16.18 -26.50 8.67
C ILE A 375 -14.81 -26.53 8.04
N TYR A 376 -14.43 -27.66 7.47
CA TYR A 376 -13.22 -27.75 6.66
C TYR A 376 -13.51 -28.44 5.32
N SER A 377 -12.66 -28.16 4.36
CA SER A 377 -12.70 -28.78 3.05
C SER A 377 -11.44 -29.58 2.74
N THR A 378 -11.59 -30.54 1.86
CA THR A 378 -10.49 -31.20 1.14
C THR A 378 -10.71 -31.02 -0.35
N SER A 379 -9.62 -31.13 -1.12
CA SER A 379 -9.69 -31.12 -2.59
C SER A 379 -8.91 -32.29 -3.16
N LYS A 380 -9.46 -32.90 -4.20
CA LYS A 380 -8.82 -34.00 -4.93
C LYS A 380 -8.77 -33.65 -6.42
N GLU A 381 -7.69 -34.03 -7.08
CA GLU A 381 -7.53 -33.83 -8.52
C GLU A 381 -8.55 -34.64 -9.36
N ASN A 382 -9.06 -34.00 -10.42
CA ASN A 382 -9.97 -34.55 -11.41
C ASN A 382 -9.49 -34.18 -12.81
N ILE A 383 -8.33 -34.70 -13.21
CA ILE A 383 -7.61 -34.25 -14.42
C ILE A 383 -8.28 -34.60 -15.74
N THR A 384 -9.30 -35.48 -15.73
CA THR A 384 -9.98 -35.96 -16.94
C THR A 384 -11.21 -35.16 -17.32
N GLN A 385 -11.75 -34.38 -16.40
CA GLN A 385 -13.00 -33.62 -16.59
C GLN A 385 -12.94 -32.30 -15.85
N ARG A 386 -13.64 -31.28 -16.36
CA ARG A 386 -13.85 -30.00 -15.64
C ARG A 386 -14.97 -30.20 -14.59
N PRO A 387 -14.74 -29.57 -13.41
CA PRO A 387 -13.53 -28.88 -12.95
C PRO A 387 -12.38 -29.86 -12.69
N PHE A 388 -11.14 -29.39 -12.82
CA PHE A 388 -9.96 -30.23 -12.61
C PHE A 388 -9.67 -30.56 -11.14
N SER A 389 -10.58 -30.20 -10.25
CA SER A 389 -10.59 -30.55 -8.84
C SER A 389 -12.02 -30.75 -8.36
N LEU A 390 -12.17 -31.67 -7.42
CA LEU A 390 -13.42 -31.94 -6.70
C LEU A 390 -13.22 -31.58 -5.24
N SER A 391 -14.20 -30.95 -4.63
CA SER A 391 -14.14 -30.49 -3.23
C SER A 391 -15.11 -31.27 -2.36
N SER A 392 -14.64 -31.69 -1.19
CA SER A 392 -15.49 -32.26 -0.14
C SER A 392 -15.54 -31.33 1.04
N LEU A 393 -16.70 -31.17 1.66
CA LEU A 393 -16.93 -30.28 2.79
C LEU A 393 -17.43 -31.08 3.99
N TYR A 394 -16.83 -30.83 5.13
CA TYR A 394 -17.09 -31.56 6.36
C TYR A 394 -17.41 -30.61 7.51
N LEU A 395 -18.37 -31.01 8.33
CA LEU A 395 -18.73 -30.38 9.61
C LEU A 395 -18.15 -31.21 10.76
N VAL A 396 -17.42 -30.59 11.66
CA VAL A 396 -16.78 -31.25 12.79
C VAL A 396 -17.23 -30.64 14.09
N ASP A 397 -17.66 -31.47 15.02
CA ASP A 397 -17.83 -31.12 16.42
C ASP A 397 -16.44 -31.08 17.08
N LEU A 398 -16.01 -29.92 17.57
CA LEU A 398 -14.66 -29.69 18.12
C LEU A 398 -14.46 -30.28 19.52
N GLU A 399 -15.51 -30.72 20.21
CA GLU A 399 -15.43 -31.40 21.48
C GLU A 399 -15.29 -32.91 21.31
N THR A 400 -16.12 -33.49 20.45
CA THR A 400 -16.20 -34.94 20.26
C THR A 400 -15.40 -35.47 19.09
N LEU A 401 -14.93 -34.58 18.20
CA LEU A 401 -14.29 -34.84 16.91
C LEU A 401 -15.17 -35.70 15.97
N LYS A 402 -16.48 -35.70 16.19
CA LYS A 402 -17.43 -36.35 15.29
C LYS A 402 -17.53 -35.54 14.00
N VAL A 403 -17.36 -36.23 12.88
CA VAL A 403 -17.39 -35.66 11.52
C VAL A 403 -18.70 -36.01 10.84
N ASP A 404 -19.30 -35.00 10.21
CA ASP A 404 -20.46 -35.15 9.34
C ASP A 404 -20.08 -34.63 7.94
N THR A 405 -20.36 -35.41 6.90
CA THR A 405 -20.04 -35.05 5.52
C THR A 405 -21.16 -34.22 4.92
N LEU A 406 -20.89 -32.95 4.64
CA LEU A 406 -21.85 -32.05 4.00
C LEU A 406 -21.94 -32.27 2.49
N PHE A 407 -20.77 -32.32 1.85
CA PHE A 407 -20.60 -32.63 0.42
C PHE A 407 -19.44 -33.58 0.20
N HIS A 408 -19.59 -34.50 -0.71
CA HIS A 408 -18.55 -35.42 -1.12
C HIS A 408 -18.28 -35.26 -2.63
N ASP A 409 -17.03 -34.91 -2.96
CA ASP A 409 -16.58 -34.73 -4.35
C ASP A 409 -17.47 -33.78 -5.18
N GLU A 410 -17.93 -32.68 -4.55
CA GLU A 410 -18.77 -31.70 -5.23
C GLU A 410 -17.96 -30.90 -6.25
N ARG A 411 -18.61 -30.62 -7.38
CA ARG A 411 -18.00 -29.88 -8.49
C ARG A 411 -18.24 -28.39 -8.31
N PHE A 412 -17.21 -27.60 -8.61
CA PHE A 412 -17.31 -26.14 -8.60
C PHE A 412 -17.69 -25.51 -7.26
N LEU A 413 -17.51 -26.23 -6.15
CA LEU A 413 -17.67 -25.69 -4.80
C LEU A 413 -16.53 -24.73 -4.49
N GLY A 414 -16.86 -23.52 -4.03
CA GLY A 414 -15.93 -22.50 -3.53
C GLY A 414 -15.80 -22.53 -2.01
N GLY A 415 -16.22 -21.45 -1.36
CA GLY A 415 -16.14 -21.29 0.11
C GLY A 415 -17.43 -21.62 0.85
N ALA A 416 -17.32 -21.74 2.18
CA ALA A 416 -18.45 -21.88 3.09
C ALA A 416 -18.21 -21.06 4.35
N SER A 417 -19.23 -20.34 4.84
CA SER A 417 -19.22 -19.63 6.12
C SER A 417 -20.54 -19.77 6.85
N TYR A 418 -20.51 -19.69 8.18
CA TYR A 418 -21.73 -19.76 8.97
C TYR A 418 -22.59 -18.50 8.86
N SER A 419 -23.91 -18.69 8.95
CA SER A 419 -24.81 -17.61 9.32
C SER A 419 -24.52 -17.11 10.74
N PRO A 420 -24.90 -15.88 11.08
CA PRO A 420 -24.68 -15.33 12.42
C PRO A 420 -25.29 -16.15 13.57
N ASP A 421 -26.37 -16.89 13.30
CA ASP A 421 -27.04 -17.77 14.27
C ASP A 421 -26.51 -19.21 14.25
N GLY A 422 -25.58 -19.54 13.37
CA GLY A 422 -24.94 -20.85 13.24
C GLY A 422 -25.83 -21.96 12.65
N LYS A 423 -27.03 -21.63 12.15
CA LYS A 423 -27.99 -22.64 11.66
C LYS A 423 -27.90 -22.88 10.16
N GLN A 424 -27.32 -21.98 9.43
CA GLN A 424 -27.20 -22.00 7.99
C GLN A 424 -25.76 -21.78 7.56
N LEU A 425 -25.45 -22.16 6.32
CA LEU A 425 -24.20 -21.83 5.65
C LEU A 425 -24.45 -20.94 4.46
N LEU A 426 -23.64 -19.92 4.33
CA LEU A 426 -23.46 -19.16 3.11
C LEU A 426 -22.37 -19.85 2.29
N LEU A 427 -22.74 -20.34 1.11
CA LEU A 427 -21.84 -21.04 0.21
C LEU A 427 -21.56 -20.16 -1.01
N THR A 428 -20.33 -20.20 -1.49
CA THR A 428 -19.95 -19.67 -2.79
C THR A 428 -19.67 -20.83 -3.74
N ALA A 429 -20.24 -20.80 -4.92
CA ALA A 429 -20.05 -21.84 -5.90
C ALA A 429 -20.40 -21.34 -7.31
N SER A 430 -20.02 -22.11 -8.34
CA SER A 430 -20.51 -21.89 -9.69
C SER A 430 -22.03 -22.16 -9.80
N PRO A 431 -22.72 -21.58 -10.77
CA PRO A 431 -24.09 -21.97 -11.12
C PRO A 431 -24.27 -23.46 -11.41
N GLU A 432 -23.22 -24.14 -11.85
CA GLU A 432 -23.22 -25.59 -12.14
C GLU A 432 -23.14 -26.49 -10.89
N ALA A 433 -22.78 -25.93 -9.73
CA ALA A 433 -22.71 -26.69 -8.48
C ALA A 433 -24.10 -27.19 -8.04
N PHE A 434 -24.09 -28.19 -7.15
CA PHE A 434 -25.30 -28.76 -6.52
C PHE A 434 -26.34 -29.23 -7.55
N GLY A 435 -25.90 -29.86 -8.65
CA GLY A 435 -26.78 -30.33 -9.71
C GLY A 435 -27.30 -29.21 -10.63
N GLY A 436 -26.65 -28.05 -10.64
CA GLY A 436 -26.99 -26.94 -11.53
C GLY A 436 -28.18 -26.09 -11.07
N ILE A 437 -28.51 -26.09 -9.77
CA ILE A 437 -29.66 -25.33 -9.24
C ILE A 437 -29.50 -23.81 -9.38
N GLY A 438 -28.25 -23.31 -9.52
CA GLY A 438 -27.92 -21.90 -9.75
C GLY A 438 -28.11 -21.44 -11.20
N LYS A 439 -28.37 -22.32 -12.15
CA LYS A 439 -28.47 -21.97 -13.56
C LYS A 439 -29.79 -21.28 -13.87
N ASN A 440 -29.73 -20.16 -14.62
CA ASN A 440 -30.88 -19.43 -15.15
C ASN A 440 -31.05 -19.57 -16.67
N CYS A 441 -30.22 -20.39 -17.31
CA CYS A 441 -30.23 -20.60 -18.78
C CYS A 441 -30.89 -21.92 -19.19
N GLY A 442 -31.68 -22.56 -18.33
CA GLY A 442 -32.33 -23.84 -18.59
C GLY A 442 -31.32 -24.96 -18.86
N ASN A 443 -31.50 -25.67 -19.97
CA ASN A 443 -30.61 -26.77 -20.36
C ASN A 443 -29.38 -26.36 -21.15
N HIS A 444 -29.22 -25.05 -21.42
CA HIS A 444 -28.03 -24.56 -22.11
C HIS A 444 -26.83 -24.53 -21.16
N PRO A 445 -25.60 -24.75 -21.69
CA PRO A 445 -24.40 -24.55 -20.89
C PRO A 445 -24.26 -23.06 -20.52
N ILE A 446 -23.74 -22.81 -19.31
CA ILE A 446 -23.38 -21.45 -18.90
C ILE A 446 -22.13 -20.97 -19.65
N ALA A 447 -22.00 -19.66 -19.83
CA ALA A 447 -20.87 -19.07 -20.54
C ALA A 447 -19.54 -19.24 -19.75
N ASN A 448 -19.61 -19.24 -18.42
CA ASN A 448 -18.47 -19.37 -17.53
C ASN A 448 -18.81 -20.25 -16.32
N ASP A 449 -18.31 -21.51 -16.33
CA ASP A 449 -18.50 -22.46 -15.22
C ASP A 449 -17.69 -22.14 -13.96
N PHE A 450 -16.86 -21.11 -13.98
CA PHE A 450 -16.17 -20.54 -12.81
C PHE A 450 -16.78 -19.24 -12.29
N ASP A 451 -17.89 -18.84 -12.85
CA ASP A 451 -18.64 -17.70 -12.31
C ASP A 451 -19.08 -17.97 -10.87
N THR A 452 -19.03 -16.93 -10.03
CA THR A 452 -19.30 -17.10 -8.60
C THR A 452 -20.69 -16.63 -8.26
N GLN A 453 -21.48 -17.53 -7.67
CA GLN A 453 -22.80 -17.27 -7.11
C GLN A 453 -22.85 -17.60 -5.63
N ALA A 454 -23.87 -17.08 -4.94
CA ALA A 454 -24.13 -17.30 -3.53
C ALA A 454 -25.33 -18.23 -3.33
N PHE A 455 -25.21 -19.13 -2.36
CA PHE A 455 -26.23 -20.06 -1.95
C PHE A 455 -26.36 -20.06 -0.44
N ILE A 456 -27.56 -20.34 0.08
CA ILE A 456 -27.78 -20.60 1.50
C ILE A 456 -28.18 -22.05 1.67
N MET A 457 -27.48 -22.76 2.56
CA MET A 457 -27.81 -24.12 2.95
C MET A 457 -28.29 -24.15 4.41
N ASP A 458 -29.46 -24.73 4.65
CA ASP A 458 -29.93 -25.03 5.99
C ASP A 458 -29.25 -26.31 6.53
N LEU A 459 -28.57 -26.21 7.68
CA LEU A 459 -27.76 -27.31 8.22
C LEU A 459 -28.60 -28.50 8.70
N ALA A 460 -29.83 -28.28 9.18
CA ALA A 460 -30.69 -29.33 9.69
C ALA A 460 -31.34 -30.12 8.55
N THR A 461 -31.83 -29.44 7.51
CA THR A 461 -32.57 -30.05 6.42
C THR A 461 -31.71 -30.36 5.19
N ARG A 462 -30.50 -29.81 5.13
CA ARG A 462 -29.58 -29.87 3.97
C ARG A 462 -30.13 -29.23 2.68
N LYS A 463 -31.21 -28.49 2.79
CA LYS A 463 -31.79 -27.80 1.64
C LYS A 463 -30.92 -26.63 1.24
N ILE A 464 -30.61 -26.55 -0.07
CA ILE A 464 -29.81 -25.48 -0.66
C ILE A 464 -30.72 -24.56 -1.48
N GLN A 465 -30.57 -23.25 -1.30
CA GLN A 465 -31.27 -22.22 -2.02
C GLN A 465 -30.27 -21.32 -2.76
N PRO A 466 -30.31 -21.22 -4.09
CA PRO A 466 -29.52 -20.25 -4.83
C PRO A 466 -30.12 -18.86 -4.63
N ILE A 467 -29.35 -17.93 -4.05
CA ILE A 467 -29.85 -16.57 -3.77
C ILE A 467 -29.50 -15.59 -4.87
N THR A 468 -28.50 -15.85 -5.69
CA THR A 468 -28.06 -14.98 -6.78
C THR A 468 -28.33 -15.53 -8.18
N LYS A 469 -29.18 -16.56 -8.31
CA LYS A 469 -29.52 -17.21 -9.58
C LYS A 469 -29.97 -16.24 -10.68
N ASP A 470 -30.83 -15.28 -10.32
CA ASP A 470 -31.37 -14.28 -11.24
C ASP A 470 -30.69 -12.91 -11.07
N PHE A 471 -29.58 -12.87 -10.34
CA PHE A 471 -28.73 -11.70 -10.13
C PHE A 471 -27.53 -11.79 -11.07
N ASN A 472 -27.47 -10.89 -12.05
CA ASN A 472 -26.50 -11.00 -13.13
C ASN A 472 -25.01 -10.79 -12.74
N PRO A 473 -24.65 -9.83 -11.85
CA PRO A 473 -23.25 -9.61 -11.51
C PRO A 473 -22.61 -10.80 -10.76
N THR A 474 -21.34 -11.04 -11.01
CA THR A 474 -20.52 -11.99 -10.24
C THR A 474 -20.30 -11.47 -8.81
N VAL A 475 -20.43 -12.33 -7.81
CA VAL A 475 -20.39 -11.95 -6.40
C VAL A 475 -19.15 -12.48 -5.69
N SER A 476 -18.36 -11.59 -5.04
CA SER A 476 -17.19 -11.93 -4.21
C SER A 476 -16.54 -10.65 -3.65
N PRO A 477 -16.05 -10.61 -2.41
CA PRO A 477 -16.31 -11.53 -1.29
C PRO A 477 -17.70 -11.36 -0.71
N LEU A 478 -18.11 -12.31 0.15
CA LEU A 478 -19.41 -12.31 0.84
C LEU A 478 -19.20 -12.17 2.35
N GLN A 479 -20.04 -11.39 2.99
CA GLN A 479 -20.07 -11.27 4.45
C GLN A 479 -21.51 -11.26 4.95
N TRP A 480 -21.89 -12.27 5.74
CA TRP A 480 -23.18 -12.30 6.44
C TRP A 480 -23.06 -11.48 7.73
N ASN A 481 -23.73 -10.34 7.78
CA ASN A 481 -23.59 -9.44 8.91
C ASN A 481 -24.51 -9.84 10.08
N ARG A 482 -23.95 -9.83 11.28
CA ARG A 482 -24.66 -10.21 12.52
C ARG A 482 -25.64 -9.11 12.96
N GLY A 483 -25.33 -7.85 12.72
CA GLY A 483 -26.12 -6.72 13.20
C GLY A 483 -27.48 -6.60 12.54
N ASP A 484 -27.60 -6.80 11.22
CA ASP A 484 -28.86 -6.67 10.48
C ASP A 484 -29.34 -7.97 9.84
N GLY A 485 -28.52 -9.03 9.90
CA GLY A 485 -28.84 -10.32 9.30
C GLY A 485 -28.83 -10.33 7.77
N CYS A 486 -28.27 -9.31 7.15
CA CYS A 486 -28.12 -9.21 5.70
C CYS A 486 -26.78 -9.73 5.21
N ILE A 487 -26.72 -10.12 3.95
CA ILE A 487 -25.49 -10.53 3.28
C ILE A 487 -25.01 -9.38 2.41
N TYR A 488 -23.75 -8.98 2.62
CA TYR A 488 -23.09 -7.95 1.86
C TYR A 488 -22.06 -8.58 0.93
N PHE A 489 -21.96 -8.08 -0.29
CA PHE A 489 -21.02 -8.59 -1.26
C PHE A 489 -20.62 -7.53 -2.28
N ASN A 490 -19.38 -7.65 -2.72
CA ASN A 490 -18.86 -6.90 -3.85
C ASN A 490 -19.25 -7.63 -5.14
N THR A 491 -19.46 -6.87 -6.21
CA THR A 491 -19.85 -7.42 -7.50
C THR A 491 -18.98 -6.86 -8.60
N ASP A 492 -18.67 -7.70 -9.60
CA ASP A 492 -18.20 -7.24 -10.89
C ASP A 492 -19.41 -7.02 -11.79
N ASP A 493 -19.75 -5.76 -12.04
CA ASP A 493 -20.96 -5.33 -12.76
C ASP A 493 -20.56 -4.45 -13.96
N GLY A 494 -20.20 -5.09 -15.07
CA GLY A 494 -19.66 -4.43 -16.25
C GLY A 494 -18.28 -3.82 -15.97
N ASP A 495 -18.20 -2.48 -16.05
CA ASP A 495 -17.00 -1.68 -15.77
C ASP A 495 -16.96 -1.14 -14.31
N CYS A 496 -17.96 -1.49 -13.49
CA CYS A 496 -18.08 -1.06 -12.12
C CYS A 496 -17.81 -2.19 -11.11
N LYS A 497 -17.39 -1.82 -9.90
CA LYS A 497 -17.38 -2.69 -8.72
C LYS A 497 -18.27 -2.09 -7.64
N ASN A 498 -19.43 -2.70 -7.46
CA ASN A 498 -20.45 -2.20 -6.55
C ASN A 498 -20.60 -3.09 -5.33
N ILE A 499 -21.09 -2.50 -4.23
CA ILE A 499 -21.49 -3.28 -3.05
C ILE A 499 -23.01 -3.39 -3.07
N TYR A 500 -23.47 -4.64 -2.92
CA TYR A 500 -24.87 -4.96 -2.74
C TYR A 500 -25.13 -5.55 -1.36
N ARG A 501 -26.32 -5.30 -0.88
CA ARG A 501 -26.89 -5.88 0.32
C ARG A 501 -28.07 -6.76 -0.06
N TYR A 502 -28.02 -8.02 0.35
CA TYR A 502 -29.14 -8.94 0.18
C TYR A 502 -29.81 -9.21 1.52
N SER A 503 -31.13 -9.08 1.57
CA SER A 503 -31.96 -9.42 2.74
C SER A 503 -32.58 -10.80 2.59
N PRO A 504 -32.14 -11.82 3.36
CA PRO A 504 -32.75 -13.15 3.33
C PRO A 504 -34.24 -13.15 3.71
N LYS A 505 -34.65 -12.21 4.58
CA LYS A 505 -36.06 -12.09 5.01
C LYS A 505 -37.00 -11.68 3.90
N ASN A 506 -36.53 -10.77 3.03
CA ASN A 506 -37.37 -10.16 1.99
C ASN A 506 -37.04 -10.71 0.61
N ASN A 507 -36.00 -11.51 0.48
CA ASN A 507 -35.45 -11.99 -0.80
C ASN A 507 -35.20 -10.83 -1.77
N SER A 508 -34.56 -9.75 -1.30
CA SER A 508 -34.38 -8.51 -2.05
C SER A 508 -32.92 -8.06 -2.03
N PHE A 509 -32.51 -7.47 -3.17
CA PHE A 509 -31.21 -6.87 -3.35
C PHE A 509 -31.32 -5.34 -3.29
N GLU A 510 -30.33 -4.71 -2.68
CA GLU A 510 -30.16 -3.28 -2.63
C GLU A 510 -28.73 -2.92 -3.02
N LYS A 511 -28.55 -2.10 -4.05
CA LYS A 511 -27.26 -1.52 -4.39
C LYS A 511 -26.96 -0.39 -3.41
N LEU A 512 -25.81 -0.42 -2.74
CA LEU A 512 -25.40 0.68 -1.88
C LEU A 512 -24.92 1.84 -2.75
N ASN A 513 -25.48 3.02 -2.48
CA ASN A 513 -25.08 4.24 -3.18
C ASN A 513 -23.78 4.79 -2.56
N LEU A 514 -22.65 4.39 -3.13
CA LEU A 514 -21.32 4.89 -2.77
C LEU A 514 -20.90 5.86 -3.88
N GLU A 515 -20.37 7.00 -3.54
CA GLU A 515 -19.93 8.03 -4.50
C GLU A 515 -18.66 7.61 -5.28
N THR A 516 -18.63 6.34 -5.75
CA THR A 516 -17.53 5.76 -6.52
C THR A 516 -18.02 4.62 -7.41
N ASP A 517 -17.47 4.50 -8.61
CA ASP A 517 -17.79 3.44 -9.57
C ASP A 517 -17.05 2.14 -9.26
N VAL A 518 -15.93 2.20 -8.55
CA VAL A 518 -15.11 1.04 -8.26
C VAL A 518 -14.74 0.99 -6.78
N THR A 519 -15.34 0.04 -6.05
CA THR A 519 -15.02 -0.26 -4.67
C THR A 519 -14.20 -1.54 -4.61
N SER A 520 -12.90 -1.45 -4.25
CA SER A 520 -12.00 -2.61 -4.24
C SER A 520 -12.09 -3.46 -2.98
N ALA A 521 -12.48 -2.88 -1.85
CA ALA A 521 -12.62 -3.59 -0.58
C ALA A 521 -13.66 -2.92 0.30
N PHE A 522 -14.28 -3.71 1.17
CA PHE A 522 -15.15 -3.20 2.23
C PHE A 522 -14.96 -4.00 3.53
N THR A 523 -15.37 -3.42 4.62
CA THR A 523 -15.41 -4.05 5.95
C THR A 523 -16.67 -3.60 6.68
N LEU A 524 -17.25 -4.50 7.46
CA LEU A 524 -18.46 -4.26 8.24
C LEU A 524 -18.17 -4.53 9.71
N SER A 525 -18.66 -3.64 10.58
CA SER A 525 -18.73 -3.93 12.02
C SER A 525 -19.95 -4.81 12.34
N GLU A 526 -20.00 -5.32 13.56
CA GLU A 526 -21.20 -6.02 14.06
C GLU A 526 -22.45 -5.11 14.09
N TYR A 527 -22.26 -3.79 14.07
CA TYR A 527 -23.34 -2.78 14.07
C TYR A 527 -23.66 -2.21 12.68
N CYS A 528 -23.29 -2.91 11.62
CA CYS A 528 -23.55 -2.51 10.23
C CYS A 528 -22.88 -1.20 9.79
N LEU A 529 -21.79 -0.79 10.43
CA LEU A 529 -20.98 0.30 9.92
C LEU A 529 -20.12 -0.22 8.76
N LEU A 530 -20.33 0.36 7.59
CA LEU A 530 -19.61 0.01 6.36
C LEU A 530 -18.49 1.00 6.12
N TYR A 531 -17.29 0.48 5.89
CA TYR A 531 -16.15 1.25 5.40
C TYR A 531 -15.63 0.64 4.11
N THR A 532 -15.30 1.49 3.15
CA THR A 532 -14.88 1.08 1.82
C THR A 532 -13.53 1.67 1.46
N SER A 533 -12.82 0.99 0.59
CA SER A 533 -11.64 1.49 -0.10
C SER A 533 -11.98 1.67 -1.56
N PRO A 534 -12.09 2.91 -2.05
CA PRO A 534 -12.20 3.14 -3.49
C PRO A 534 -10.92 2.67 -4.18
N SER A 535 -11.04 2.19 -5.40
CA SER A 535 -9.87 1.97 -6.26
C SER A 535 -9.28 3.34 -6.63
N PRO A 536 -7.95 3.48 -6.63
CA PRO A 536 -7.31 4.70 -7.08
C PRO A 536 -7.53 4.97 -8.56
#